data_f1b17bbd0a1271b087fc73ffe1914c60
#
_entry.id   f1b17bbd0a1271b087fc73ffe1914c60
#
_cell.length_a   1.000
_cell.length_b   1.000
_cell.length_c   1.000
_cell.angle_alpha   90.00
_cell.angle_beta   90.00
_cell.angle_gamma   90.00
#
_symmetry.space_group_name_H-M   'P 1'
#
loop_
_entity.id
_entity.type
_entity.pdbx_description
1 polymer ?
#
loop_
_entity_poly.entity_id
_entity_poly.type
_entity_poly.pdbx_seq_one_letter_code
_entity_poly.pdbx_strand_id
1 'polypeptide(L)'
;MNECSLVIEEKWLGRISYSDGLEIQNRCVEDRYKNKIEDTLLLLEHDSVYTIGRTRDKSSLKKNEPDLPYPVFETNRGGKATYHGPGQLVGYPILNLRSYQKDLHIYLRSLEKSLINACKECNIDATTRDGFTGVWCKNRKIASIGVGVRHWVSMHGFAINVCGDLSPFNEIIPCGISGAEMTSIKNESGNELSVQDFSKIVSKSLKEELLNLINQ
;
A
#
# COMPACT_ATOMS: atom_id res chain seq x y z
N MET A 1 -31.31 3.62 16.00
CA MET A 1 -29.86 3.38 15.92
C MET A 1 -29.37 4.17 14.73
N ASN A 2 -28.58 5.23 14.94
CA ASN A 2 -28.01 5.98 13.83
C ASN A 2 -27.02 5.06 13.11
N GLU A 3 -27.30 4.70 11.87
CA GLU A 3 -26.29 4.08 10.99
C GLU A 3 -25.10 5.05 10.91
N CYS A 4 -23.97 4.67 11.49
CA CYS A 4 -22.74 5.41 11.36
C CYS A 4 -22.31 5.25 9.89
N SER A 5 -22.63 6.26 9.06
CA SER A 5 -22.22 6.24 7.65
C SER A 5 -20.72 6.49 7.59
N LEU A 6 -19.95 5.47 7.18
CA LEU A 6 -18.52 5.62 6.92
C LEU A 6 -18.32 6.52 5.70
N VAL A 7 -17.81 7.72 5.92
CA VAL A 7 -17.44 8.65 4.83
C VAL A 7 -15.93 8.57 4.64
N ILE A 8 -15.52 8.01 3.51
CA ILE A 8 -14.12 8.02 3.06
C ILE A 8 -14.07 8.73 1.71
N GLU A 9 -13.45 9.90 1.67
CA GLU A 9 -13.17 10.58 0.41
C GLU A 9 -12.12 9.78 -0.39
N GLU A 10 -12.35 9.61 -1.68
CA GLU A 10 -11.42 8.94 -2.58
C GLU A 10 -10.80 9.96 -3.55
N LYS A 11 -9.49 9.94 -3.69
CA LYS A 11 -8.76 10.82 -4.60
C LYS A 11 -7.78 10.02 -5.44
N TRP A 12 -8.03 9.99 -6.76
CA TRP A 12 -7.06 9.49 -7.73
C TRP A 12 -6.11 10.63 -8.12
N LEU A 13 -4.82 10.47 -7.84
CA LEU A 13 -3.80 11.50 -8.08
C LEU A 13 -3.03 11.29 -9.39
N GLY A 14 -3.33 10.20 -10.13
CA GLY A 14 -2.55 9.83 -11.30
C GLY A 14 -1.13 9.39 -10.94
N ARG A 15 -0.21 9.58 -11.87
CA ARG A 15 1.21 9.29 -11.67
C ARG A 15 1.94 10.54 -11.19
N ILE A 16 2.59 10.48 -10.05
CA ILE A 16 3.29 11.60 -9.41
C ILE A 16 4.64 11.17 -8.84
N SER A 17 5.54 12.12 -8.62
CA SER A 17 6.80 11.87 -7.95
C SER A 17 6.56 11.39 -6.50
N TYR A 18 7.54 10.67 -5.94
CA TYR A 18 7.44 10.22 -4.54
C TYR A 18 7.43 11.39 -3.56
N SER A 19 8.21 12.44 -3.83
CA SER A 19 8.24 13.66 -3.01
C SER A 19 6.90 14.37 -2.97
N ASP A 20 6.23 14.55 -4.12
CA ASP A 20 4.92 15.20 -4.19
C ASP A 20 3.86 14.36 -3.46
N GLY A 21 3.88 13.04 -3.65
CA GLY A 21 3.00 12.12 -2.94
C GLY A 21 3.18 12.18 -1.42
N LEU A 22 4.41 12.29 -0.95
CA LEU A 22 4.73 12.41 0.47
C LEU A 22 4.26 13.77 1.04
N GLU A 23 4.40 14.86 0.28
CA GLU A 23 3.92 16.18 0.68
C GLU A 23 2.40 16.21 0.80
N ILE A 24 1.68 15.72 -0.23
CA ILE A 24 0.21 15.60 -0.21
C ILE A 24 -0.24 14.77 0.98
N GLN A 25 0.40 13.62 1.20
CA GLN A 25 0.09 12.73 2.30
C GLN A 25 0.27 13.42 3.66
N ASN A 26 1.41 14.10 3.88
CA ASN A 26 1.68 14.78 5.15
C ASN A 26 0.66 15.88 5.44
N ARG A 27 0.25 16.65 4.41
CA ARG A 27 -0.81 17.65 4.54
C ARG A 27 -2.16 17.01 4.90
N CYS A 28 -2.55 15.93 4.22
CA CYS A 28 -3.79 15.23 4.55
C CYS A 28 -3.77 14.66 5.98
N VAL A 29 -2.65 14.11 6.45
CA VAL A 29 -2.51 13.61 7.83
C VAL A 29 -2.72 14.73 8.85
N GLU A 30 -2.12 15.90 8.61
CA GLU A 30 -2.26 17.08 9.49
C GLU A 30 -3.69 17.62 9.48
N ASP A 31 -4.32 17.72 8.30
CA ASP A 31 -5.69 18.22 8.16
C ASP A 31 -6.70 17.23 8.75
N ARG A 32 -6.47 15.92 8.60
CA ARG A 32 -7.32 14.89 9.24
C ARG A 32 -7.18 14.91 10.77
N TYR A 33 -5.96 15.07 11.28
CA TYR A 33 -5.74 15.22 12.72
C TYR A 33 -6.48 16.41 13.31
N LYS A 34 -6.55 17.52 12.57
CA LYS A 34 -7.27 18.74 12.95
C LYS A 34 -8.78 18.68 12.65
N ASN A 35 -9.31 17.56 12.17
CA ASN A 35 -10.69 17.38 11.73
C ASN A 35 -11.14 18.40 10.66
N LYS A 36 -10.23 18.82 9.78
CA LYS A 36 -10.53 19.71 8.65
C LYS A 36 -10.98 18.93 7.41
N ILE A 37 -10.65 17.66 7.33
CA ILE A 37 -11.07 16.76 6.27
C ILE A 37 -11.59 15.45 6.86
N GLU A 38 -12.41 14.73 6.12
CA GLU A 38 -12.84 13.38 6.42
C GLU A 38 -11.71 12.37 6.20
N ASP A 39 -11.92 11.13 6.61
CA ASP A 39 -11.03 10.02 6.25
C ASP A 39 -10.86 9.98 4.73
N THR A 40 -9.64 9.87 4.26
CA THR A 40 -9.32 10.05 2.83
C THR A 40 -8.47 8.89 2.34
N LEU A 41 -8.83 8.31 1.21
CA LEU A 41 -8.04 7.32 0.49
C LEU A 41 -7.37 7.98 -0.72
N LEU A 42 -6.06 8.16 -0.66
CA LEU A 42 -5.26 8.61 -1.80
C LEU A 42 -4.83 7.37 -2.61
N LEU A 43 -5.13 7.35 -3.90
CA LEU A 43 -4.77 6.30 -4.84
C LEU A 43 -3.94 6.91 -5.97
N LEU A 44 -2.83 6.27 -6.31
CA LEU A 44 -1.86 6.85 -7.24
C LEU A 44 -0.91 5.80 -7.80
N GLU A 45 -0.09 6.23 -8.75
CA GLU A 45 1.17 5.59 -9.15
C GLU A 45 2.33 6.53 -8.83
N HIS A 46 3.50 5.98 -8.53
CA HIS A 46 4.73 6.78 -8.44
C HIS A 46 5.61 6.65 -9.67
N ASP A 47 6.43 7.66 -9.92
CA ASP A 47 7.63 7.47 -10.71
C ASP A 47 8.55 6.44 -10.04
N SER A 48 9.41 5.82 -10.83
CA SER A 48 10.27 4.74 -10.34
C SER A 48 11.18 5.20 -9.20
N VAL A 49 11.08 4.51 -8.05
CA VAL A 49 11.76 4.89 -6.80
C VAL A 49 11.92 3.69 -5.87
N TYR A 50 13.01 3.63 -5.13
CA TYR A 50 13.17 2.76 -3.97
C TYR A 50 12.84 3.51 -2.69
N THR A 51 12.18 2.84 -1.75
CA THR A 51 11.93 3.41 -0.43
C THR A 51 12.40 2.48 0.67
N ILE A 52 13.02 3.04 1.72
CA ILE A 52 13.48 2.33 2.91
C ILE A 52 12.63 2.76 4.10
N GLY A 53 12.19 1.82 4.91
CA GLY A 53 11.35 2.09 6.08
C GLY A 53 12.12 2.78 7.23
N ARG A 54 11.40 3.06 8.31
CA ARG A 54 11.87 3.86 9.46
C ARG A 54 13.12 3.36 10.16
N THR A 55 13.46 2.07 10.02
CA THR A 55 14.70 1.51 10.58
C THR A 55 15.94 1.95 9.81
N ARG A 56 15.76 2.55 8.62
CA ARG A 56 16.84 2.94 7.69
C ARG A 56 17.81 1.81 7.37
N ASP A 57 17.34 0.56 7.48
CA ASP A 57 18.12 -0.63 7.22
C ASP A 57 18.35 -0.80 5.72
N LYS A 58 19.56 -0.46 5.29
CA LYS A 58 20.00 -0.57 3.89
C LYS A 58 20.47 -1.98 3.50
N SER A 59 20.48 -2.93 4.43
CA SER A 59 20.89 -4.32 4.16
C SER A 59 20.02 -5.03 3.13
N SER A 60 18.82 -4.48 2.85
CA SER A 60 17.94 -4.96 1.79
C SER A 60 18.26 -4.41 0.40
N LEU A 61 19.19 -3.48 0.25
CA LEU A 61 19.71 -3.04 -1.05
C LEU A 61 20.83 -4.00 -1.48
N LYS A 62 20.80 -4.50 -2.70
CA LYS A 62 21.84 -5.39 -3.24
C LYS A 62 23.04 -4.64 -3.80
N LYS A 63 22.90 -3.32 -4.01
CA LYS A 63 23.92 -2.40 -4.51
C LYS A 63 23.98 -1.17 -3.63
N ASN A 64 25.07 -0.39 -3.74
CA ASN A 64 25.13 0.94 -3.17
C ASN A 64 24.12 1.86 -3.86
N GLU A 65 23.63 2.88 -3.17
CA GLU A 65 22.61 3.78 -3.73
C GLU A 65 23.00 4.42 -5.08
N PRO A 66 24.23 4.88 -5.30
CA PRO A 66 24.63 5.45 -6.60
C PRO A 66 24.59 4.46 -7.77
N ASP A 67 24.65 3.15 -7.48
CA ASP A 67 24.65 2.08 -8.49
C ASP A 67 23.24 1.53 -8.77
N LEU A 68 22.23 2.02 -8.04
CA LEU A 68 20.83 1.63 -8.27
C LEU A 68 20.24 2.42 -9.44
N PRO A 69 19.34 1.82 -10.24
CA PRO A 69 18.76 2.47 -11.42
C PRO A 69 17.81 3.62 -11.10
N TYR A 70 17.35 3.73 -9.85
CA TYR A 70 16.39 4.74 -9.40
C TYR A 70 16.75 5.31 -8.04
N PRO A 71 16.29 6.54 -7.71
CA PRO A 71 16.59 7.18 -6.43
C PRO A 71 16.03 6.38 -5.24
N VAL A 72 16.67 6.58 -4.08
CA VAL A 72 16.29 5.96 -2.80
C VAL A 72 15.76 7.03 -1.86
N PHE A 73 14.60 6.80 -1.24
CA PHE A 73 14.02 7.67 -0.20
C PHE A 73 13.92 6.92 1.14
N GLU A 74 14.43 7.53 2.20
CA GLU A 74 14.18 7.09 3.57
C GLU A 74 12.82 7.59 4.04
N THR A 75 12.03 6.73 4.66
CA THR A 75 10.63 7.01 5.02
C THR A 75 10.31 6.60 6.45
N ASN A 76 9.15 7.06 6.94
CA ASN A 76 8.65 6.72 8.29
C ASN A 76 7.71 5.51 8.31
N ARG A 77 7.52 4.80 7.18
CA ARG A 77 6.70 3.59 7.13
C ARG A 77 7.37 2.40 7.81
N GLY A 78 6.59 1.42 8.19
CA GLY A 78 7.10 0.11 8.58
C GLY A 78 7.72 -0.66 7.40
N GLY A 79 8.46 -1.72 7.72
CA GLY A 79 9.10 -2.60 6.74
C GLY A 79 10.47 -2.12 6.27
N LYS A 80 11.11 -2.94 5.43
CA LYS A 80 12.44 -2.70 4.84
C LYS A 80 12.32 -2.04 3.45
N ALA A 81 13.30 -2.29 2.55
CA ALA A 81 13.27 -1.74 1.21
C ALA A 81 12.10 -2.30 0.36
N THR A 82 11.53 -1.43 -0.47
CA THR A 82 10.61 -1.80 -1.54
C THR A 82 10.83 -0.88 -2.75
N TYR A 83 10.20 -1.22 -3.87
CA TYR A 83 10.18 -0.44 -5.09
C TYR A 83 8.75 0.05 -5.38
N HIS A 84 8.65 1.27 -5.89
CA HIS A 84 7.43 1.82 -6.48
C HIS A 84 7.73 2.28 -7.90
N GLY A 85 6.76 2.13 -8.81
CA GLY A 85 6.90 2.56 -10.19
C GLY A 85 5.62 2.42 -11.01
N PRO A 86 5.64 2.81 -12.29
CA PRO A 86 4.50 2.72 -13.18
C PRO A 86 3.95 1.30 -13.26
N GLY A 87 2.61 1.18 -13.29
CA GLY A 87 1.92 -0.09 -13.28
C GLY A 87 1.75 -0.71 -11.88
N GLN A 88 2.15 0.02 -10.82
CA GLN A 88 1.90 -0.37 -9.44
C GLN A 88 0.88 0.59 -8.81
N LEU A 89 -0.23 0.08 -8.29
CA LEU A 89 -1.17 0.87 -7.51
C LEU A 89 -0.62 1.09 -6.10
N VAL A 90 -0.47 2.36 -5.73
CA VAL A 90 -0.16 2.77 -4.36
C VAL A 90 -1.41 3.36 -3.72
N GLY A 91 -1.72 2.93 -2.50
CA GLY A 91 -2.82 3.45 -1.71
C GLY A 91 -2.33 3.97 -0.36
N TYR A 92 -2.70 5.21 -0.05
CA TYR A 92 -2.46 5.86 1.24
C TYR A 92 -3.79 6.13 1.94
N PRO A 93 -4.29 5.20 2.77
CA PRO A 93 -5.45 5.45 3.61
C PRO A 93 -5.06 6.39 4.76
N ILE A 94 -5.62 7.59 4.76
CA ILE A 94 -5.42 8.61 5.79
C ILE A 94 -6.67 8.60 6.68
N LEU A 95 -6.63 7.78 7.71
CA LEU A 95 -7.78 7.44 8.55
C LEU A 95 -7.52 7.80 10.00
N ASN A 96 -8.53 8.30 10.70
CA ASN A 96 -8.47 8.42 12.14
C ASN A 96 -8.73 7.05 12.79
N LEU A 97 -7.66 6.32 13.10
CA LEU A 97 -7.74 4.95 13.61
C LEU A 97 -8.45 4.80 14.97
N ARG A 98 -8.76 5.91 15.65
CA ARG A 98 -9.61 5.88 16.85
C ARG A 98 -11.03 5.41 16.53
N SER A 99 -11.49 5.65 15.31
CA SER A 99 -12.80 5.20 14.81
C SER A 99 -12.80 3.74 14.35
N TYR A 100 -11.62 3.09 14.26
CA TYR A 100 -11.42 1.72 13.76
C TYR A 100 -10.74 0.85 14.82
N GLN A 101 -11.37 0.72 16.01
CA GLN A 101 -10.92 -0.09 17.15
C GLN A 101 -9.56 0.33 17.77
N LYS A 102 -8.88 1.35 17.23
CA LYS A 102 -7.59 1.87 17.72
C LYS A 102 -6.52 0.78 17.89
N ASP A 103 -6.50 -0.19 16.98
CA ASP A 103 -5.54 -1.29 16.94
C ASP A 103 -4.84 -1.35 15.59
N LEU A 104 -3.50 -1.26 15.62
CA LEU A 104 -2.69 -1.26 14.41
C LEU A 104 -2.63 -2.63 13.74
N HIS A 105 -2.68 -3.71 14.52
CA HIS A 105 -2.66 -5.07 13.97
C HIS A 105 -3.98 -5.36 13.25
N ILE A 106 -5.10 -5.00 13.84
CA ILE A 106 -6.41 -5.11 13.21
C ILE A 106 -6.45 -4.30 11.91
N TYR A 107 -5.96 -3.06 11.94
CA TYR A 107 -5.86 -2.23 10.75
C TYR A 107 -4.99 -2.85 9.65
N LEU A 108 -3.82 -3.40 9.99
CA LEU A 108 -2.97 -4.09 9.02
C LEU A 108 -3.68 -5.31 8.39
N ARG A 109 -4.39 -6.09 9.20
CA ARG A 109 -5.17 -7.25 8.72
C ARG A 109 -6.32 -6.82 7.81
N SER A 110 -6.98 -5.69 8.10
CA SER A 110 -8.02 -5.17 7.19
C SER A 110 -7.46 -4.74 5.83
N LEU A 111 -6.25 -4.16 5.80
CA LEU A 111 -5.57 -3.85 4.54
C LEU A 111 -5.23 -5.13 3.74
N GLU A 112 -4.70 -6.15 4.40
CA GLU A 112 -4.42 -7.43 3.74
C GLU A 112 -5.70 -8.05 3.18
N LYS A 113 -6.76 -8.11 3.98
CA LYS A 113 -8.04 -8.70 3.60
C LYS A 113 -8.70 -7.94 2.43
N SER A 114 -8.65 -6.61 2.44
CA SER A 114 -9.17 -5.80 1.33
C SER A 114 -8.42 -6.05 0.02
N LEU A 115 -7.09 -6.20 0.07
CA LEU A 115 -6.29 -6.52 -1.11
C LEU A 115 -6.51 -7.95 -1.61
N ILE A 116 -6.71 -8.91 -0.71
CA ILE A 116 -7.08 -10.29 -1.06
C ILE A 116 -8.45 -10.31 -1.75
N ASN A 117 -9.44 -9.59 -1.21
CA ASN A 117 -10.75 -9.49 -1.83
C ASN A 117 -10.67 -8.83 -3.23
N ALA A 118 -9.85 -7.79 -3.38
CA ALA A 118 -9.62 -7.17 -4.69
C ALA A 118 -8.94 -8.14 -5.69
N CYS A 119 -8.00 -8.97 -5.25
CA CYS A 119 -7.41 -10.02 -6.08
C CYS A 119 -8.47 -11.07 -6.50
N LYS A 120 -9.36 -11.44 -5.60
CA LYS A 120 -10.44 -12.40 -5.87
C LYS A 120 -11.40 -11.91 -6.96
N GLU A 121 -11.70 -10.60 -7.02
CA GLU A 121 -12.49 -10.01 -8.12
C GLU A 121 -11.81 -10.17 -9.50
N CYS A 122 -10.48 -10.38 -9.49
CA CYS A 122 -9.70 -10.69 -10.70
C CYS A 122 -9.46 -12.19 -10.91
N ASN A 123 -10.18 -13.08 -10.20
CA ASN A 123 -10.00 -14.53 -10.19
C ASN A 123 -8.59 -14.97 -9.75
N ILE A 124 -7.94 -14.23 -8.86
CA ILE A 124 -6.62 -14.54 -8.32
C ILE A 124 -6.80 -15.09 -6.90
N ASP A 125 -6.29 -16.30 -6.67
CA ASP A 125 -6.22 -16.90 -5.32
C ASP A 125 -5.01 -16.34 -4.57
N ALA A 126 -5.28 -15.32 -3.74
CA ALA A 126 -4.29 -14.61 -2.96
C ALA A 126 -4.52 -14.83 -1.46
N THR A 127 -3.45 -14.82 -0.68
CA THR A 127 -3.49 -15.09 0.76
C THR A 127 -2.45 -14.28 1.52
N THR A 128 -2.54 -14.30 2.85
CA THR A 128 -1.46 -13.86 3.73
C THR A 128 -0.43 -14.98 3.92
N ARG A 129 0.73 -14.63 4.47
CA ARG A 129 1.78 -15.56 4.86
C ARG A 129 2.21 -15.29 6.30
N ASP A 130 2.21 -16.32 7.12
CA ASP A 130 2.56 -16.19 8.54
C ASP A 130 3.96 -15.58 8.74
N GLY A 131 4.04 -14.62 9.65
CA GLY A 131 5.26 -13.87 9.93
C GLY A 131 5.62 -12.76 8.93
N PHE A 132 4.85 -12.61 7.83
CA PHE A 132 5.12 -11.61 6.81
C PHE A 132 3.90 -10.77 6.48
N THR A 133 4.04 -9.46 6.58
CA THR A 133 2.98 -8.53 6.18
C THR A 133 2.95 -8.37 4.65
N GLY A 134 1.75 -8.43 4.07
CA GLY A 134 1.51 -8.29 2.64
C GLY A 134 0.64 -9.40 2.06
N VAL A 135 0.46 -9.42 0.74
CA VAL A 135 -0.40 -10.37 0.03
C VAL A 135 0.42 -11.19 -0.96
N TRP A 136 0.09 -12.48 -1.04
CA TRP A 136 0.86 -13.48 -1.77
C TRP A 136 -0.03 -14.33 -2.66
N CYS A 137 0.49 -14.70 -3.84
CA CYS A 137 -0.06 -15.73 -4.71
C CYS A 137 0.92 -16.91 -4.68
N LYS A 138 0.57 -17.98 -3.95
CA LYS A 138 1.50 -19.09 -3.65
C LYS A 138 2.77 -18.54 -2.96
N ASN A 139 3.93 -18.65 -3.62
CA ASN A 139 5.22 -18.17 -3.09
C ASN A 139 5.63 -16.80 -3.64
N ARG A 140 4.81 -16.16 -4.48
CA ARG A 140 5.10 -14.87 -5.10
C ARG A 140 4.34 -13.75 -4.41
N LYS A 141 5.02 -12.66 -4.09
CA LYS A 141 4.42 -11.51 -3.43
C LYS A 141 3.79 -10.58 -4.45
N ILE A 142 2.48 -10.29 -4.31
CA ILE A 142 1.74 -9.40 -5.20
C ILE A 142 1.58 -8.00 -4.60
N ALA A 143 1.48 -7.90 -3.25
CA ALA A 143 1.33 -6.62 -2.58
C ALA A 143 2.21 -6.50 -1.34
N SER A 144 2.76 -5.30 -1.15
CA SER A 144 3.52 -4.88 0.03
C SER A 144 2.67 -3.92 0.87
N ILE A 145 2.76 -4.03 2.19
CA ILE A 145 2.07 -3.15 3.12
C ILE A 145 3.10 -2.61 4.10
N GLY A 146 3.10 -1.29 4.27
CA GLY A 146 3.98 -0.61 5.22
C GLY A 146 3.34 0.69 5.67
N VAL A 147 2.84 0.72 6.90
CA VAL A 147 2.11 1.86 7.47
C VAL A 147 2.95 2.64 8.46
N GLY A 148 2.59 3.88 8.67
CA GLY A 148 2.98 4.74 9.78
C GLY A 148 1.73 5.28 10.48
N VAL A 149 1.90 5.77 11.70
CA VAL A 149 0.82 6.41 12.46
C VAL A 149 1.35 7.64 13.16
N ARG A 150 0.64 8.77 13.02
CA ARG A 150 0.91 9.99 13.76
C ARG A 150 -0.39 10.52 14.37
N HIS A 151 -0.41 10.67 15.69
CA HIS A 151 -1.62 11.09 16.44
C HIS A 151 -2.86 10.19 16.22
N TRP A 152 -2.65 8.90 15.98
CA TRP A 152 -3.68 7.93 15.59
C TRP A 152 -4.30 8.20 14.20
N VAL A 153 -3.68 9.02 13.38
CA VAL A 153 -3.99 9.11 11.95
C VAL A 153 -3.00 8.23 11.20
N SER A 154 -3.51 7.34 10.36
CA SER A 154 -2.68 6.48 9.50
C SER A 154 -2.00 7.28 8.40
N MET A 155 -0.85 6.79 7.98
CA MET A 155 -0.08 7.30 6.84
C MET A 155 0.65 6.15 6.15
N HIS A 156 1.10 6.36 4.92
CA HIS A 156 1.53 5.29 4.03
C HIS A 156 0.40 4.27 3.85
N GLY A 157 0.67 3.03 3.56
CA GLY A 157 -0.39 2.04 3.36
C GLY A 157 0.11 0.84 2.59
N PHE A 158 -0.31 0.69 1.35
CA PHE A 158 -0.01 -0.48 0.53
C PHE A 158 0.47 -0.11 -0.87
N ALA A 159 1.13 -1.08 -1.51
CA ALA A 159 1.48 -1.05 -2.92
C ALA A 159 1.22 -2.45 -3.51
N ILE A 160 0.37 -2.52 -4.55
CA ILE A 160 0.04 -3.75 -5.26
C ILE A 160 0.45 -3.67 -6.72
N ASN A 161 1.16 -4.68 -7.20
CA ASN A 161 1.62 -4.72 -8.58
C ASN A 161 0.44 -5.09 -9.51
N VAL A 162 0.12 -4.22 -10.45
CA VAL A 162 -0.99 -4.44 -11.40
C VAL A 162 -0.45 -4.94 -12.73
N CYS A 163 0.35 -4.14 -13.46
CA CYS A 163 0.80 -4.46 -14.81
C CYS A 163 2.22 -3.96 -15.14
N GLY A 164 2.94 -3.37 -14.17
CA GLY A 164 4.26 -2.77 -14.37
C GLY A 164 5.41 -3.78 -14.50
N ASP A 165 6.58 -3.25 -14.85
CA ASP A 165 7.83 -4.00 -14.84
C ASP A 165 8.23 -4.34 -13.39
N LEU A 166 8.50 -5.60 -13.13
CA LEU A 166 8.92 -6.11 -11.82
C LEU A 166 10.45 -6.27 -11.71
N SER A 167 11.19 -6.06 -12.81
CA SER A 167 12.65 -6.22 -12.82
C SER A 167 13.38 -5.34 -11.79
N PRO A 168 12.92 -4.12 -11.42
CA PRO A 168 13.57 -3.31 -10.39
C PRO A 168 13.58 -3.96 -9.00
N PHE A 169 12.67 -4.88 -8.71
CA PHE A 169 12.71 -5.64 -7.45
C PHE A 169 13.93 -6.58 -7.36
N ASN A 170 14.59 -6.89 -8.48
CA ASN A 170 15.81 -7.71 -8.48
C ASN A 170 17.01 -6.98 -7.85
N GLU A 171 16.95 -5.66 -7.73
CA GLU A 171 18.00 -4.84 -7.11
C GLU A 171 17.90 -4.74 -5.59
N ILE A 172 16.85 -5.30 -5.01
CA ILE A 172 16.60 -5.29 -3.57
C ILE A 172 16.27 -6.70 -3.07
N ILE A 173 16.27 -6.86 -1.75
CA ILE A 173 15.64 -8.00 -1.06
C ILE A 173 14.27 -7.50 -0.57
N PRO A 174 13.16 -7.77 -1.30
CA PRO A 174 11.87 -7.17 -1.01
C PRO A 174 11.42 -7.50 0.42
N CYS A 175 11.13 -6.49 1.23
CA CYS A 175 10.75 -6.62 2.64
C CYS A 175 11.77 -7.42 3.50
N GLY A 176 13.02 -7.59 3.03
CA GLY A 176 14.04 -8.39 3.68
C GLY A 176 13.81 -9.91 3.61
N ILE A 177 12.96 -10.38 2.68
CA ILE A 177 12.66 -11.80 2.49
C ILE A 177 13.53 -12.33 1.36
N SER A 178 14.57 -13.07 1.72
CA SER A 178 15.48 -13.68 0.73
C SER A 178 14.72 -14.71 -0.14
N GLY A 179 14.91 -14.63 -1.46
CA GLY A 179 14.26 -15.53 -2.40
C GLY A 179 12.77 -15.24 -2.66
N ALA A 180 12.21 -14.16 -2.14
CA ALA A 180 10.85 -13.77 -2.47
C ALA A 180 10.76 -13.30 -3.92
N GLU A 181 9.98 -14.01 -4.73
CA GLU A 181 9.61 -13.59 -6.07
C GLU A 181 8.46 -12.58 -6.02
N MET A 182 8.46 -11.63 -6.95
CA MET A 182 7.36 -10.68 -7.11
C MET A 182 6.45 -11.10 -8.26
N THR A 183 5.16 -10.82 -8.11
CA THR A 183 4.17 -11.04 -9.17
C THR A 183 3.23 -9.84 -9.30
N SER A 184 2.30 -9.87 -10.24
CA SER A 184 1.34 -8.81 -10.53
C SER A 184 -0.03 -9.38 -10.88
N ILE A 185 -1.06 -8.52 -10.85
CA ILE A 185 -2.41 -8.87 -11.32
C ILE A 185 -2.35 -9.42 -12.75
N LYS A 186 -1.63 -8.73 -13.65
CA LYS A 186 -1.45 -9.18 -15.04
C LYS A 186 -0.84 -10.59 -15.13
N ASN A 187 0.21 -10.86 -14.36
CA ASN A 187 0.91 -12.15 -14.41
C ASN A 187 0.07 -13.31 -13.85
N GLU A 188 -0.78 -13.04 -12.85
CA GLU A 188 -1.60 -14.09 -12.21
C GLU A 188 -2.93 -14.33 -12.93
N SER A 189 -3.60 -13.27 -13.45
CA SER A 189 -4.90 -13.40 -14.10
C SER A 189 -4.82 -13.51 -15.62
N GLY A 190 -3.72 -13.08 -16.23
CA GLY A 190 -3.60 -12.93 -17.68
C GLY A 190 -4.38 -11.74 -18.25
N ASN A 191 -5.11 -10.98 -17.44
CA ASN A 191 -5.93 -9.87 -17.88
C ASN A 191 -5.12 -8.57 -17.91
N GLU A 192 -5.35 -7.76 -18.94
CA GLU A 192 -4.85 -6.38 -19.00
C GLU A 192 -5.84 -5.45 -18.29
N LEU A 193 -5.47 -5.02 -17.10
CA LEU A 193 -6.24 -4.07 -16.30
C LEU A 193 -5.40 -2.83 -16.06
N SER A 194 -5.98 -1.64 -16.27
CA SER A 194 -5.29 -0.41 -15.91
C SER A 194 -5.19 -0.25 -14.38
N VAL A 195 -4.16 0.45 -13.92
CA VAL A 195 -4.01 0.74 -12.48
C VAL A 195 -5.21 1.52 -11.96
N GLN A 196 -5.73 2.46 -12.75
CA GLN A 196 -6.90 3.25 -12.37
C GLN A 196 -8.19 2.41 -12.27
N ASP A 197 -8.39 1.43 -13.15
CA ASP A 197 -9.57 0.57 -13.03
C ASP A 197 -9.45 -0.39 -11.85
N PHE A 198 -8.25 -0.94 -11.61
CA PHE A 198 -8.01 -1.76 -10.44
C PHE A 198 -8.14 -0.97 -9.14
N SER A 199 -7.80 0.33 -9.13
CA SER A 199 -7.97 1.19 -7.96
C SER A 199 -9.42 1.28 -7.46
N LYS A 200 -10.39 1.25 -8.37
CA LYS A 200 -11.83 1.24 -8.03
C LYS A 200 -12.23 -0.04 -7.28
N ILE A 201 -11.69 -1.18 -7.73
CA ILE A 201 -11.92 -2.48 -7.06
C ILE A 201 -11.33 -2.46 -5.65
N VAL A 202 -10.08 -1.99 -5.51
CA VAL A 202 -9.40 -1.89 -4.21
C VAL A 202 -10.13 -0.92 -3.28
N SER A 203 -10.56 0.25 -3.78
CA SER A 203 -11.30 1.22 -2.99
C SER A 203 -12.59 0.64 -2.44
N LYS A 204 -13.38 -0.06 -3.27
CA LYS A 204 -14.59 -0.74 -2.84
C LYS A 204 -14.30 -1.74 -1.73
N SER A 205 -13.37 -2.66 -1.97
CA SER A 205 -13.01 -3.71 -1.00
C SER A 205 -12.49 -3.13 0.32
N LEU A 206 -11.70 -2.04 0.26
CA LEU A 206 -11.20 -1.39 1.46
C LEU A 206 -12.31 -0.74 2.28
N LYS A 207 -13.24 -0.03 1.64
CA LYS A 207 -14.39 0.58 2.32
C LYS A 207 -15.27 -0.48 3.00
N GLU A 208 -15.51 -1.60 2.35
CA GLU A 208 -16.26 -2.72 2.92
C GLU A 208 -15.58 -3.31 4.17
N GLU A 209 -14.27 -3.55 4.12
CA GLU A 209 -13.52 -4.07 5.27
C GLU A 209 -13.45 -3.06 6.43
N LEU A 210 -13.30 -1.76 6.14
CA LEU A 210 -13.28 -0.72 7.17
C LEU A 210 -14.66 -0.55 7.83
N LEU A 211 -15.74 -0.67 7.06
CA LEU A 211 -17.11 -0.65 7.60
C LEU A 211 -17.34 -1.85 8.54
N ASN A 212 -16.84 -3.02 8.20
CA ASN A 212 -16.91 -4.19 9.06
C ASN A 212 -16.19 -3.98 10.41
N LEU A 213 -15.08 -3.21 10.43
CA LEU A 213 -14.37 -2.90 11.68
C LEU A 213 -15.15 -1.95 12.61
N ILE A 214 -15.97 -1.08 12.05
CA ILE A 214 -16.79 -0.14 12.84
C ILE A 214 -17.99 -0.86 13.48
N ASN A 215 -18.50 -1.89 12.80
CA ASN A 215 -19.70 -2.61 13.22
C ASN A 215 -19.42 -3.79 14.17
N GLN A 216 -18.16 -4.06 14.53
CA GLN A 216 -17.73 -5.06 15.51
C GLN A 216 -17.51 -4.42 16.88
#